data_69bbbfa3b34ff2138f8d657bd53ff23a
#
_entry.id   69bbbfa3b34ff2138f8d657bd53ff23a
#
_cell.length_a   1.000
_cell.length_b   1.000
_cell.length_c   1.000
_cell.angle_alpha   90.00
_cell.angle_beta   90.00
_cell.angle_gamma   90.00
#
_symmetry.space_group_name_H-M   'P 1'
#
loop_
_entity.id
_entity.type
_entity.pdbx_description
1 polymer ?
#
loop_
_entity_poly.entity_id
_entity_poly.type
_entity_poly.pdbx_seq_one_letter_code
_entity_poly.pdbx_strand_id
1 'polypeptide(L)'
;MTFYMELRRREEKGREEGRAEGQAEGRAEGRAEGRAEGRAEGLAEGAIKGKAEALMGLVHDGLLTMKEAAKRAGMTEEAFRKLAMH
;
A
#
# COMPACT_ATOMS: atom_id res chain seq x y z
N MET A 1 -30.36 -7.47 -47.41
CA MET A 1 -29.50 -6.31 -47.10
C MET A 1 -29.66 -5.81 -45.67
N THR A 2 -30.88 -5.62 -45.18
CA THR A 2 -31.14 -5.23 -43.78
C THR A 2 -30.65 -6.23 -42.76
N PHE A 3 -30.70 -7.53 -43.04
CA PHE A 3 -30.24 -8.59 -42.16
C PHE A 3 -28.73 -8.50 -41.87
N TYR A 4 -27.94 -8.23 -42.91
CA TYR A 4 -26.47 -8.07 -42.75
C TYR A 4 -26.10 -6.82 -41.93
N MET A 5 -26.85 -5.75 -42.10
CA MET A 5 -26.60 -4.53 -41.32
C MET A 5 -26.96 -4.71 -39.84
N GLU A 6 -28.05 -5.44 -39.55
CA GLU A 6 -28.42 -5.76 -38.17
C GLU A 6 -27.41 -6.65 -37.48
N LEU A 7 -26.85 -7.67 -38.16
CA LEU A 7 -25.81 -8.52 -37.65
C LEU A 7 -24.53 -7.72 -37.33
N ARG A 8 -24.14 -6.84 -38.23
CA ARG A 8 -22.97 -5.97 -38.04
C ARG A 8 -23.14 -5.07 -36.84
N ARG A 9 -24.30 -4.45 -36.66
CA ARG A 9 -24.58 -3.61 -35.50
C ARG A 9 -24.51 -4.39 -34.19
N ARG A 10 -25.00 -5.61 -34.16
CA ARG A 10 -24.94 -6.48 -32.97
C ARG A 10 -23.51 -6.85 -32.63
N GLU A 11 -22.69 -7.17 -33.64
CA GLU A 11 -21.26 -7.49 -33.42
C GLU A 11 -20.51 -6.29 -32.89
N GLU A 12 -20.70 -5.10 -33.46
CA GLU A 12 -20.04 -3.86 -33.02
C GLU A 12 -20.44 -3.52 -31.59
N LYS A 13 -21.74 -3.63 -31.26
CA LYS A 13 -22.25 -3.38 -29.91
C LYS A 13 -21.62 -4.36 -28.89
N GLY A 14 -21.55 -5.64 -29.24
CA GLY A 14 -20.93 -6.65 -28.40
C GLY A 14 -19.45 -6.36 -28.13
N ARG A 15 -18.69 -5.90 -29.12
CA ARG A 15 -17.28 -5.51 -28.96
C ARG A 15 -17.13 -4.31 -28.04
N GLU A 16 -17.98 -3.29 -28.19
CA GLU A 16 -17.95 -2.11 -27.34
C GLU A 16 -18.29 -2.44 -25.88
N GLU A 17 -19.30 -3.26 -25.66
CA GLU A 17 -19.70 -3.72 -24.32
C GLU A 17 -18.57 -4.52 -23.67
N GLY A 18 -17.96 -5.46 -24.40
CA GLY A 18 -16.84 -6.25 -23.93
C GLY A 18 -15.63 -5.40 -23.56
N ARG A 19 -15.32 -4.37 -24.36
CA ARG A 19 -14.22 -3.45 -24.10
C ARG A 19 -14.48 -2.61 -22.84
N ALA A 20 -15.72 -2.11 -22.71
CA ALA A 20 -16.11 -1.31 -21.54
C ALA A 20 -16.05 -2.14 -20.25
N GLU A 21 -16.54 -3.39 -20.29
CA GLU A 21 -16.46 -4.31 -19.15
C GLU A 21 -15.01 -4.62 -18.78
N GLY A 22 -14.16 -4.90 -19.76
CA GLY A 22 -12.75 -5.16 -19.53
C GLY A 22 -12.02 -3.98 -18.91
N GLN A 23 -12.31 -2.76 -19.35
CA GLN A 23 -11.73 -1.55 -18.76
C GLN A 23 -12.21 -1.32 -17.33
N ALA A 24 -13.51 -1.55 -17.07
CA ALA A 24 -14.08 -1.41 -15.73
C ALA A 24 -13.46 -2.42 -14.75
N GLU A 25 -13.33 -3.67 -15.16
CA GLU A 25 -12.68 -4.73 -14.37
C GLU A 25 -11.22 -4.39 -14.08
N GLY A 26 -10.47 -3.95 -15.08
CA GLY A 26 -9.07 -3.55 -14.93
C GLY A 26 -8.89 -2.41 -13.95
N ARG A 27 -9.76 -1.40 -13.99
CA ARG A 27 -9.74 -0.27 -13.04
C ARG A 27 -10.07 -0.71 -11.62
N ALA A 28 -11.06 -1.60 -11.48
CA ALA A 28 -11.45 -2.13 -10.17
C ALA A 28 -10.33 -2.95 -9.54
N GLU A 29 -9.68 -3.82 -10.32
CA GLU A 29 -8.54 -4.60 -9.87
C GLU A 29 -7.35 -3.72 -9.48
N GLY A 30 -7.03 -2.72 -10.32
CA GLY A 30 -5.96 -1.77 -10.04
C GLY A 30 -6.18 -0.98 -8.75
N ARG A 31 -7.41 -0.55 -8.50
CA ARG A 31 -7.75 0.16 -7.25
C ARG A 31 -7.68 -0.76 -6.03
N ALA A 32 -8.11 -2.01 -6.18
CA ALA A 32 -8.04 -2.98 -5.10
C ALA A 32 -6.60 -3.31 -4.74
N GLU A 33 -5.74 -3.54 -5.73
CA GLU A 33 -4.31 -3.77 -5.54
C GLU A 33 -3.63 -2.58 -4.88
N GLY A 34 -3.91 -1.37 -5.36
CA GLY A 34 -3.37 -0.13 -4.80
C GLY A 34 -3.75 0.06 -3.34
N ARG A 35 -5.01 -0.22 -2.98
CA ARG A 35 -5.45 -0.14 -1.58
C ARG A 35 -4.79 -1.20 -0.71
N ALA A 36 -4.62 -2.42 -1.23
CA ALA A 36 -3.96 -3.50 -0.51
C ALA A 36 -2.49 -3.17 -0.25
N GLU A 37 -1.77 -2.68 -1.25
CA GLU A 37 -0.38 -2.24 -1.13
C GLU A 37 -0.25 -1.09 -0.13
N GLY A 38 -1.12 -0.09 -0.22
CA GLY A 38 -1.12 1.05 0.69
C GLY A 38 -1.36 0.63 2.14
N ARG A 39 -2.27 -0.31 2.38
CA ARG A 39 -2.51 -0.84 3.73
C ARG A 39 -1.31 -1.62 4.25
N ALA A 40 -0.69 -2.45 3.40
CA ALA A 40 0.49 -3.22 3.77
C ALA A 40 1.66 -2.31 4.14
N GLU A 41 1.91 -1.26 3.35
CA GLU A 41 2.94 -0.26 3.63
C GLU A 41 2.65 0.48 4.93
N GLY A 42 1.40 0.92 5.12
CA GLY A 42 0.98 1.62 6.34
C GLY A 42 1.16 0.77 7.60
N LEU A 43 0.81 -0.52 7.54
CA LEU A 43 1.00 -1.45 8.65
C LEU A 43 2.49 -1.67 8.94
N ALA A 44 3.31 -1.82 7.90
CA ALA A 44 4.74 -2.00 8.05
C ALA A 44 5.39 -0.76 8.68
N GLU A 45 5.07 0.43 8.20
CA GLU A 45 5.57 1.69 8.76
C GLU A 45 5.11 1.89 10.20
N GLY A 46 3.84 1.59 10.49
CA GLY A 46 3.28 1.66 11.83
C GLY A 46 3.97 0.71 12.81
N ALA A 47 4.29 -0.51 12.37
CA ALA A 47 5.00 -1.49 13.19
C ALA A 47 6.43 -1.02 13.51
N ILE A 48 7.14 -0.47 12.53
CA ILE A 48 8.50 0.07 12.71
C ILE A 48 8.47 1.24 13.68
N LYS A 49 7.53 2.16 13.51
CA LYS A 49 7.37 3.33 14.37
C LYS A 49 7.00 2.93 15.79
N GLY A 50 6.05 2.00 15.96
CA GLY A 50 5.64 1.47 17.25
C GLY A 50 6.79 0.83 18.02
N LYS A 51 7.63 0.05 17.33
CA LYS A 51 8.82 -0.55 17.91
C LYS A 51 9.83 0.50 18.35
N ALA A 52 10.04 1.54 17.53
CA ALA A 52 10.94 2.64 17.87
C ALA A 52 10.44 3.41 19.09
N GLU A 53 9.15 3.68 19.18
CA GLU A 53 8.53 4.35 20.34
C GLU A 53 8.67 3.52 21.61
N ALA A 54 8.44 2.21 21.54
CA ALA A 54 8.62 1.30 22.66
C ALA A 54 10.06 1.28 23.18
N LEU A 55 11.02 1.22 22.26
CA LEU A 55 12.45 1.25 22.60
C LEU A 55 12.85 2.60 23.19
N MET A 56 12.30 3.69 22.69
CA MET A 56 12.53 5.02 23.25
C MET A 56 11.99 5.13 24.68
N GLY A 57 10.85 4.51 24.96
CA GLY A 57 10.32 4.41 26.33
C GLY A 57 11.32 3.73 27.26
N LEU A 58 11.98 2.68 26.82
CA LEU A 58 13.01 2.00 27.61
C LEU A 58 14.23 2.88 27.81
N VAL A 59 14.60 3.70 26.85
CA VAL A 59 15.67 4.69 26.98
C VAL A 59 15.34 5.73 28.05
N HIS A 60 14.11 6.25 28.05
CA HIS A 60 13.63 7.21 29.04
C HIS A 60 13.61 6.62 30.44
N ASP A 61 13.30 5.34 30.56
CA ASP A 61 13.30 4.64 31.85
C ASP A 61 14.70 4.26 32.34
N GLY A 62 15.72 4.54 31.53
CA GLY A 62 17.11 4.25 31.86
C GLY A 62 17.53 2.80 31.69
N LEU A 63 16.68 1.98 31.05
CA LEU A 63 16.96 0.56 30.83
C LEU A 63 17.85 0.29 29.62
N LEU A 64 17.85 1.19 28.65
CA LEU A 64 18.67 1.12 27.43
C LEU A 64 19.31 2.46 27.12
N THR A 65 20.48 2.42 26.52
CA THR A 65 21.08 3.63 25.93
C THR A 65 20.50 3.86 24.56
N MET A 66 20.60 5.08 24.05
CA MET A 66 20.15 5.45 22.70
C MET A 66 20.82 4.57 21.65
N LYS A 67 22.11 4.29 21.81
CA LYS A 67 22.88 3.44 20.92
C LYS A 67 22.36 2.00 20.89
N GLU A 68 22.05 1.44 22.05
CA GLU A 68 21.50 0.09 22.16
C GLU A 68 20.11 -0.01 21.58
N ALA A 69 19.27 0.99 21.83
CA ALA A 69 17.91 1.05 21.28
C ALA A 69 17.93 1.12 19.76
N ALA A 70 18.77 1.97 19.17
CA ALA A 70 18.93 2.08 17.73
C ALA A 70 19.41 0.76 17.12
N LYS A 71 20.36 0.10 17.77
CA LYS A 71 20.88 -1.20 17.35
C LYS A 71 19.78 -2.27 17.34
N ARG A 72 18.93 -2.31 18.37
CA ARG A 72 17.81 -3.24 18.46
C ARG A 72 16.74 -2.96 17.41
N ALA A 73 16.56 -1.70 17.05
CA ALA A 73 15.65 -1.29 15.97
C ALA A 73 16.23 -1.54 14.58
N GLY A 74 17.52 -1.90 14.49
CA GLY A 74 18.19 -2.15 13.21
C GLY A 74 18.47 -0.89 12.40
N MET A 75 18.66 0.24 13.06
CA MET A 75 18.88 1.54 12.40
C MET A 75 19.96 2.35 13.11
N THR A 76 20.39 3.46 12.51
CA THR A 76 21.34 4.38 13.11
C THR A 76 20.69 5.16 14.25
N GLU A 77 21.48 5.70 15.19
CA GLU A 77 20.98 6.53 16.27
C GLU A 77 20.18 7.73 15.74
N GLU A 78 20.69 8.36 14.68
CA GLU A 78 20.06 9.51 14.05
C GLU A 78 18.69 9.16 13.46
N ALA A 79 18.60 8.06 12.71
CA ALA A 79 17.36 7.57 12.14
C ALA A 79 16.36 7.18 13.23
N PHE A 80 16.83 6.49 14.27
CA PHE A 80 16.03 6.09 15.41
C PHE A 80 15.46 7.31 16.14
N ARG A 81 16.29 8.31 16.39
CA ARG A 81 15.88 9.56 17.04
C ARG A 81 14.79 10.27 16.26
N LYS A 82 14.96 10.41 14.95
CA LYS A 82 13.98 11.05 14.08
C LYS A 82 12.64 10.32 14.10
N LEU A 83 12.67 8.99 14.07
CA LEU A 83 11.48 8.16 14.03
C LEU A 83 10.73 8.16 15.37
N ALA A 84 11.46 8.07 16.48
CA ALA A 84 10.89 7.96 17.81
C ALA A 84 10.42 9.29 18.39
N MET A 85 11.00 10.41 17.96
CA MET A 85 10.65 11.75 18.45
C MET A 85 9.63 12.49 17.62
N HIS A 86 8.99 11.80 16.67
CA HIS A 86 8.01 12.43 15.81
C HIS A 86 6.62 12.46 16.46
#